data_5958e84b57447cb371ac5399c370dc34
#
_entry.id   5958e84b57447cb371ac5399c370dc34
#
_cell.length_a   1.000
_cell.length_b   1.000
_cell.length_c   1.000
_cell.angle_alpha   90.00
_cell.angle_beta   90.00
_cell.angle_gamma   90.00
#
_symmetry.space_group_name_H-M   'P 1'
#
loop_
_entity.id
_entity.type
_entity.pdbx_description
1 polymer ?
#
loop_
_entity_poly.entity_id
_entity_poly.type
_entity_poly.pdbx_seq_one_letter_code
_entity_poly.pdbx_strand_id
1 'polypeptide(L)'
;MKYIVEFLLIIVLVLPNLSHADNIAEGKSLTFDRKKGNCLACHMIDDGELAGNNGPPLLAMKARFPDREVLFQQIWDPTESNPYSFMPPFGKHGALTRTEINKIMDYLYTL
;
A
#
# COMPACT_ATOMS: atom_id res chain seq x y z
N MET A 1 -27.20 -34.23 -3.58
CA MET A 1 -26.40 -33.89 -2.39
C MET A 1 -24.90 -33.80 -2.69
N LYS A 2 -24.33 -34.73 -3.44
CA LYS A 2 -22.90 -34.76 -3.79
C LYS A 2 -22.44 -33.47 -4.55
N TYR A 3 -23.26 -32.96 -5.43
CA TYR A 3 -22.96 -31.79 -6.25
C TYR A 3 -23.08 -30.45 -5.50
N ILE A 4 -23.87 -30.39 -4.43
CA ILE A 4 -24.06 -29.20 -3.60
C ILE A 4 -22.80 -28.96 -2.74
N VAL A 5 -22.17 -30.03 -2.26
CA VAL A 5 -20.95 -29.95 -1.44
C VAL A 5 -19.75 -29.50 -2.28
N GLU A 6 -19.65 -29.97 -3.53
CA GLU A 6 -18.58 -29.54 -4.46
C GLU A 6 -18.74 -28.07 -4.88
N PHE A 7 -19.99 -27.61 -5.08
CA PHE A 7 -20.25 -26.21 -5.42
C PHE A 7 -19.94 -25.25 -4.27
N LEU A 8 -20.23 -25.66 -3.03
CA LEU A 8 -19.87 -24.88 -1.83
C LEU A 8 -18.36 -24.83 -1.61
N LEU A 9 -17.64 -25.89 -1.93
CA LEU A 9 -16.17 -25.93 -1.82
C LEU A 9 -15.49 -24.98 -2.81
N ILE A 10 -16.04 -24.85 -4.01
CA ILE A 10 -15.53 -23.94 -5.05
C ILE A 10 -15.74 -22.47 -4.66
N ILE A 11 -16.87 -22.13 -4.03
CA ILE A 11 -17.18 -20.77 -3.57
C ILE A 11 -16.23 -20.35 -2.45
N VAL A 12 -15.86 -21.23 -1.55
CA VAL A 12 -14.94 -20.93 -0.43
C VAL A 12 -13.51 -20.66 -0.93
N LEU A 13 -13.08 -21.28 -2.02
CA LEU A 13 -11.75 -21.07 -2.61
C LEU A 13 -11.61 -19.72 -3.35
N VAL A 14 -12.70 -19.08 -3.74
CA VAL A 14 -12.67 -17.80 -4.47
C VAL A 14 -12.68 -16.59 -3.50
N LEU A 15 -13.21 -16.74 -2.30
CA LEU A 15 -13.36 -15.64 -1.33
C LEU A 15 -12.04 -14.94 -0.90
N PRO A 16 -10.91 -15.64 -0.69
CA PRO A 16 -9.66 -14.97 -0.32
C PRO A 16 -9.13 -14.00 -1.38
N ASN A 17 -9.34 -14.30 -2.64
CA ASN A 17 -8.85 -13.48 -3.75
C ASN A 17 -9.60 -12.15 -3.89
N LEU A 18 -10.89 -12.12 -3.61
CA LEU A 18 -11.72 -10.91 -3.63
C LEU A 18 -11.30 -9.93 -2.53
N SER A 19 -11.01 -10.41 -1.32
CA SER A 19 -10.56 -9.59 -0.19
C SER A 19 -9.22 -8.90 -0.48
N HIS A 20 -8.28 -9.60 -1.14
CA HIS A 20 -7.00 -9.03 -1.51
C HIS A 20 -7.14 -7.96 -2.61
N ALA A 21 -7.97 -8.18 -3.62
CA ALA A 21 -8.26 -7.21 -4.66
C ALA A 21 -8.90 -5.92 -4.06
N ASP A 22 -9.81 -6.05 -3.09
CA ASP A 22 -10.40 -4.92 -2.38
C ASP A 22 -9.36 -4.13 -1.59
N ASN A 23 -8.41 -4.80 -0.92
CA ASN A 23 -7.32 -4.15 -0.20
C ASN A 23 -6.39 -3.35 -1.13
N ILE A 24 -6.09 -3.87 -2.33
CA ILE A 24 -5.31 -3.17 -3.34
C ILE A 24 -6.04 -1.90 -3.81
N ALA A 25 -7.34 -2.00 -4.10
CA ALA A 25 -8.14 -0.86 -4.54
C ALA A 25 -8.25 0.23 -3.46
N GLU A 26 -8.48 -0.16 -2.21
CA GLU A 26 -8.47 0.77 -1.08
C GLU A 26 -7.09 1.37 -0.84
N GLY A 27 -6.04 0.58 -0.96
CA GLY A 27 -4.66 1.04 -0.85
C GLY A 27 -4.31 2.08 -1.92
N LYS A 28 -4.74 1.87 -3.16
CA LYS A 28 -4.60 2.87 -4.22
C LYS A 28 -5.31 4.17 -3.85
N SER A 29 -6.55 4.09 -3.41
CA SER A 29 -7.32 5.25 -2.98
C SER A 29 -6.63 6.03 -1.86
N LEU A 30 -6.14 5.35 -0.83
CA LEU A 30 -5.40 5.96 0.29
C LEU A 30 -4.09 6.61 -0.16
N THR A 31 -3.40 6.00 -1.11
CA THR A 31 -2.13 6.50 -1.66
C THR A 31 -2.32 7.86 -2.35
N PHE A 32 -3.40 8.01 -3.12
CA PHE A 32 -3.69 9.23 -3.88
C PHE A 32 -4.52 10.26 -3.12
N ASP A 33 -5.19 9.88 -2.02
CA ASP A 33 -6.03 10.79 -1.24
C ASP A 33 -5.16 11.85 -0.56
N ARG A 34 -5.41 13.11 -0.88
CA ARG A 34 -4.69 14.28 -0.34
C ARG A 34 -4.85 14.44 1.17
N LYS A 35 -5.90 13.87 1.75
CA LYS A 35 -6.17 13.90 3.20
C LYS A 35 -5.59 12.70 3.94
N LYS A 36 -5.01 11.74 3.21
CA LYS A 36 -4.44 10.51 3.75
C LYS A 36 -2.95 10.41 3.43
N GLY A 37 -2.55 9.53 2.54
CA GLY A 37 -1.15 9.36 2.17
C GLY A 37 -0.59 10.54 1.40
N ASN A 38 -1.34 11.04 0.42
CA ASN A 38 -0.88 12.11 -0.47
C ASN A 38 0.50 11.85 -1.05
N CYS A 39 0.77 10.61 -1.38
CA CYS A 39 2.11 10.15 -1.78
C CYS A 39 2.55 10.80 -3.10
N LEU A 40 1.59 11.13 -3.98
CA LEU A 40 1.84 11.79 -5.26
C LEU A 40 2.46 13.18 -5.10
N ALA A 41 2.28 13.83 -3.97
CA ALA A 41 2.90 15.13 -3.70
C ALA A 41 4.44 15.10 -3.78
N CYS A 42 5.04 13.94 -3.53
CA CYS A 42 6.50 13.78 -3.52
C CYS A 42 7.00 12.67 -4.45
N HIS A 43 6.17 11.70 -4.81
CA HIS A 43 6.55 10.52 -5.59
C HIS A 43 5.79 10.44 -6.90
N MET A 44 6.48 10.11 -7.98
CA MET A 44 5.84 9.65 -9.21
C MET A 44 5.29 8.24 -8.98
N ILE A 45 4.00 8.04 -9.26
CA ILE A 45 3.29 6.80 -9.00
C ILE A 45 2.38 6.49 -10.18
N ASP A 46 2.61 5.36 -10.88
CA ASP A 46 1.74 4.80 -11.90
C ASP A 46 1.21 5.87 -12.89
N ASP A 47 -0.10 6.03 -12.97
CA ASP A 47 -0.81 6.98 -13.84
C ASP A 47 -1.13 8.33 -13.14
N GLY A 48 -0.59 8.57 -11.97
CA GLY A 48 -0.80 9.82 -11.23
C GLY A 48 -0.27 11.04 -11.98
N GLU A 49 -1.08 12.11 -12.03
CA GLU A 49 -0.75 13.34 -12.73
C GLU A 49 -0.15 14.40 -11.80
N LEU A 50 0.78 15.19 -12.32
CA LEU A 50 1.42 16.29 -11.59
C LEU A 50 2.15 15.82 -10.32
N ALA A 51 2.86 14.72 -10.42
CA ALA A 51 3.65 14.17 -9.32
C ALA A 51 4.77 15.11 -8.89
N GLY A 52 5.03 15.18 -7.59
CA GLY A 52 6.24 15.79 -7.05
C GLY A 52 7.48 14.92 -7.30
N ASN A 53 8.65 15.47 -6.98
CA ASN A 53 9.94 14.81 -7.21
C ASN A 53 10.86 14.83 -5.98
N ASN A 54 10.35 15.18 -4.81
CA ASN A 54 11.13 15.13 -3.56
C ASN A 54 11.46 13.70 -3.12
N GLY A 55 10.64 12.73 -3.53
CA GLY A 55 10.88 11.31 -3.31
C GLY A 55 11.13 10.57 -4.62
N PRO A 56 11.74 9.38 -4.58
CA PRO A 56 11.96 8.57 -5.76
C PRO A 56 10.66 8.06 -6.35
N PRO A 57 10.61 7.76 -7.66
CA PRO A 57 9.45 7.10 -8.25
C PRO A 57 9.13 5.78 -7.56
N LEU A 58 7.84 5.53 -7.33
CA LEU A 58 7.37 4.29 -6.72
C LEU A 58 7.10 3.25 -7.82
N LEU A 59 8.12 2.48 -8.15
CA LEU A 59 8.08 1.40 -9.13
C LEU A 59 9.02 0.28 -8.71
N ALA A 60 8.80 -0.92 -9.22
CA ALA A 60 9.56 -2.12 -8.85
C ALA A 60 9.63 -2.32 -7.33
N MET A 61 8.55 -2.01 -6.62
CA MET A 61 8.56 -1.93 -5.16
C MET A 61 8.86 -3.27 -4.50
N LYS A 62 8.36 -4.37 -5.06
CA LYS A 62 8.62 -5.70 -4.52
C LYS A 62 10.08 -6.12 -4.64
N ALA A 63 10.75 -5.70 -5.70
CA ALA A 63 12.19 -5.95 -5.90
C ALA A 63 13.04 -5.06 -4.99
N ARG A 64 12.61 -3.81 -4.76
CA ARG A 64 13.33 -2.85 -3.91
C ARG A 64 13.13 -3.11 -2.43
N PHE A 65 11.96 -3.58 -2.04
CA PHE A 65 11.56 -3.89 -0.67
C PHE A 65 11.06 -5.34 -0.55
N PRO A 66 11.93 -6.35 -0.72
CA PRO A 66 11.51 -7.75 -0.59
C PRO A 66 11.02 -8.09 0.81
N ASP A 67 11.53 -7.42 1.84
CA ASP A 67 11.03 -7.50 3.22
C ASP A 67 9.94 -6.45 3.42
N ARG A 68 8.70 -6.92 3.59
CA ARG A 68 7.53 -6.07 3.79
C ARG A 68 7.65 -5.17 5.02
N GLU A 69 8.28 -5.64 6.07
CA GLU A 69 8.46 -4.86 7.31
C GLU A 69 9.36 -3.63 7.08
N VAL A 70 10.37 -3.73 6.24
CA VAL A 70 11.22 -2.60 5.88
C VAL A 70 10.42 -1.50 5.19
N LEU A 71 9.53 -1.86 4.26
CA LEU A 71 8.64 -0.89 3.62
C LEU A 71 7.64 -0.31 4.62
N PHE A 72 7.09 -1.14 5.51
CA PHE A 72 6.19 -0.67 6.57
C PHE A 72 6.87 0.40 7.43
N GLN A 73 8.08 0.15 7.92
CA GLN A 73 8.82 1.10 8.76
C GLN A 73 9.18 2.38 8.01
N GLN A 74 9.47 2.30 6.72
CA GLN A 74 9.73 3.48 5.89
C GLN A 74 8.51 4.41 5.80
N ILE A 75 7.30 3.87 5.82
CA ILE A 75 6.06 4.65 5.81
C ILE A 75 5.66 5.07 7.23
N TRP A 76 5.83 4.16 8.19
CA TRP A 76 5.48 4.41 9.58
C TRP A 76 6.28 5.56 10.19
N ASP A 77 7.59 5.47 10.11
CA ASP A 77 8.50 6.52 10.60
C ASP A 77 9.84 6.50 9.84
N PRO A 78 9.95 7.20 8.72
CA PRO A 78 11.20 7.28 7.97
C PRO A 78 12.31 8.01 8.73
N THR A 79 11.97 8.76 9.78
CA THR A 79 12.98 9.51 10.56
C THR A 79 13.86 8.63 11.42
N GLU A 80 13.47 7.38 11.68
CA GLU A 80 14.33 6.41 12.37
C GLU A 80 15.57 6.05 11.55
N SER A 81 15.43 5.89 10.24
CA SER A 81 16.56 5.61 9.35
C SER A 81 17.23 6.85 8.80
N ASN A 82 16.51 7.97 8.67
CA ASN A 82 17.03 9.26 8.24
C ASN A 82 16.40 10.39 9.04
N PRO A 83 17.08 10.92 10.07
CA PRO A 83 16.54 12.01 10.90
C PRO A 83 16.19 13.29 10.14
N TYR A 84 16.74 13.46 8.93
CA TYR A 84 16.49 14.62 8.06
C TYR A 84 15.48 14.31 6.94
N SER A 85 14.71 13.24 7.07
CA SER A 85 13.72 12.85 6.07
C SER A 85 12.66 13.94 5.84
N PHE A 86 12.42 14.28 4.57
CA PHE A 86 11.27 15.09 4.18
C PHE A 86 9.97 14.29 4.17
N MET A 87 10.06 12.96 4.05
CA MET A 87 8.90 12.10 4.14
C MET A 87 8.33 12.13 5.55
N PRO A 88 7.03 12.46 5.72
CA PRO A 88 6.43 12.50 7.04
C PRO A 88 6.34 11.11 7.69
N PRO A 89 6.39 11.03 9.03
CA PRO A 89 6.16 9.79 9.76
C PRO A 89 4.65 9.51 9.89
N PHE A 90 4.05 9.00 8.82
CA PHE A 90 2.59 8.84 8.69
C PHE A 90 1.96 8.01 9.81
N GLY A 91 2.60 6.92 10.20
CA GLY A 91 2.11 6.06 11.27
C GLY A 91 2.33 6.67 12.64
N LYS A 92 3.55 7.10 12.93
CA LYS A 92 3.92 7.68 14.23
C LYS A 92 3.09 8.91 14.58
N HIS A 93 2.80 9.77 13.62
CA HIS A 93 1.98 10.96 13.81
C HIS A 93 0.47 10.71 13.68
N GLY A 94 0.05 9.48 13.40
CA GLY A 94 -1.36 9.13 13.32
C GLY A 94 -2.09 9.61 12.07
N ALA A 95 -1.38 10.03 11.02
CA ALA A 95 -1.97 10.40 9.74
C ALA A 95 -2.56 9.18 9.01
N LEU A 96 -1.92 8.03 9.16
CA LEU A 96 -2.36 6.74 8.64
C LEU A 96 -2.35 5.70 9.77
N THR A 97 -3.36 4.85 9.80
CA THR A 97 -3.38 3.70 10.70
C THR A 97 -2.50 2.57 10.17
N ARG A 98 -2.15 1.64 11.02
CA ARG A 98 -1.42 0.42 10.64
C ARG A 98 -2.14 -0.34 9.51
N THR A 99 -3.45 -0.49 9.62
CA THR A 99 -4.29 -1.14 8.60
C THR A 99 -4.25 -0.39 7.27
N GLU A 100 -4.34 0.93 7.30
CA GLU A 100 -4.26 1.77 6.09
C GLU A 100 -2.89 1.64 5.42
N ILE A 101 -1.80 1.66 6.18
CA ILE A 101 -0.45 1.46 5.65
C ILE A 101 -0.30 0.09 4.99
N ASN A 102 -0.85 -0.97 5.61
CA ASN A 102 -0.83 -2.31 5.01
C ASN A 102 -1.56 -2.36 3.67
N LYS A 103 -2.70 -1.71 3.55
CA LYS A 103 -3.43 -1.60 2.28
C LYS A 103 -2.66 -0.82 1.22
N ILE A 104 -2.03 0.28 1.61
CA ILE A 104 -1.14 1.05 0.73
C ILE A 104 0.00 0.15 0.21
N MET A 105 0.65 -0.61 1.08
CA MET A 105 1.71 -1.53 0.68
C MET A 105 1.23 -2.62 -0.29
N ASP A 106 0.02 -3.15 -0.08
CA ASP A 106 -0.59 -4.11 -1.01
C ASP A 106 -0.72 -3.51 -2.42
N TYR A 107 -1.13 -2.26 -2.51
CA TYR A 107 -1.16 -1.53 -3.78
C TYR A 107 0.25 -1.28 -4.34
N LEU A 108 1.16 -0.75 -3.54
CA LEU A 108 2.53 -0.44 -3.98
C LEU A 108 3.26 -1.67 -4.54
N TYR A 109 2.99 -2.84 -4.00
CA TYR A 109 3.59 -4.09 -4.48
C TYR A 109 3.06 -4.55 -5.84
N THR A 110 2.06 -3.88 -6.39
CA THR A 110 1.61 -4.11 -7.77
C THR A 110 2.36 -3.28 -8.80
N LEU A 111 3.18 -2.34 -8.35
CA LEU A 111 3.91 -1.39 -9.19
C LEU A 111 5.29 -1.89 -9.61
#